data_eba9ed97f9ccedd0eb356d7493f46ad8
#
_entry.id   eba9ed97f9ccedd0eb356d7493f46ad8
#
_cell.length_a   1.000
_cell.length_b   1.000
_cell.length_c   1.000
_cell.angle_alpha   90.00
_cell.angle_beta   90.00
_cell.angle_gamma   90.00
#
_symmetry.space_group_name_H-M   'P 1'
#
loop_
_entity.id
_entity.type
_entity.pdbx_description
1 polymer ?
#
loop_
_entity_poly.entity_id
_entity_poly.type
_entity_poly.pdbx_seq_one_letter_code
_entity_poly.pdbx_strand_id
1 'polypeptide(L)'
;MRQIADQTGATLHVYHHPGRAARRVVLRDTNNDRGTQFEAAQLDNDGTLQVTGHHTGPGVSEFFGDAITCYDWAYVIAPDRVGTLVTVLGGHAGDDVLDLLATYHDQHGGQINDLLRGPQVAATFSNWHS
;
A
#
# COMPACT_ATOMS: atom_id res chain seq x y z
N MET A 1 -6.37 -7.70 -13.17
CA MET A 1 -6.74 -7.14 -12.66
C MET A 1 -6.81 -6.77 -12.67
N ARG A 2 -6.36 -6.72 -12.54
CA ARG A 2 -6.60 -6.26 -12.09
C ARG A 2 -6.72 -5.64 -11.78
N GLN A 3 -6.27 -5.67 -11.44
CA GLN A 3 -6.61 -5.05 -10.82
C GLN A 3 -6.28 -4.55 -10.35
N ILE A 4 -5.71 -4.63 -10.50
CA ILE A 4 -5.74 -4.02 -9.85
C ILE A 4 -5.27 -3.65 -10.35
N ALA A 5 -4.42 -3.61 -10.64
CA ALA A 5 -4.51 -3.10 -10.66
C ALA A 5 -4.21 -2.65 -11.41
N ASP A 6 -3.64 -2.73 -11.80
CA ASP A 6 -3.82 -2.16 -12.12
C ASP A 6 -3.37 -1.78 -12.61
N GLN A 7 -2.81 -2.02 -12.61
CA GLN A 7 -2.75 -1.61 -12.59
C GLN A 7 -2.41 -1.38 -12.72
N THR A 8 -1.80 -1.61 -13.00
CA THR A 8 -1.82 -1.39 -12.76
C THR A 8 -2.09 -1.50 -12.80
N GLY A 9 -1.60 -1.97 -12.74
CA GLY A 9 -2.12 -1.92 -12.19
C GLY A 9 -2.46 -2.06 -12.06
N ALA A 10 -2.26 -2.51 -11.86
CA ALA A 10 -2.96 -2.51 -11.25
C ALA A 10 -3.56 -2.60 -11.11
N THR A 11 -3.75 -2.90 -10.69
CA THR A 11 -4.65 -2.87 -10.16
C THR A 11 -5.32 -2.92 -9.98
N LEU A 12 -5.39 -3.22 -9.46
CA LEU A 12 -6.17 -3.16 -8.89
C LEU A 12 -7.09 -2.85 -9.26
N HIS A 13 -7.85 -2.99 -8.89
CA HIS A 13 -8.65 -2.53 -9.04
C HIS A 13 -9.07 -1.74 -8.61
N VAL A 14 -8.47 -2.02 -8.26
CA VAL A 14 -8.72 -0.68 -7.76
C VAL A 14 -9.71 0.07 -8.63
N TYR A 15 -10.49 0.83 -7.99
CA TYR A 15 -11.54 1.55 -8.68
C TYR A 15 -11.66 2.96 -8.10
N HIS A 16 -12.34 3.83 -8.84
CA HIS A 16 -12.55 5.21 -8.46
C HIS A 16 -14.01 5.57 -8.56
N HIS A 17 -14.43 6.52 -7.73
CA HIS A 17 -15.72 7.16 -7.90
C HIS A 17 -15.63 8.15 -9.05
N PRO A 18 -16.52 8.05 -10.06
CA PRO A 18 -16.46 8.96 -11.20
C PRO A 18 -16.58 10.43 -10.78
N GLY A 19 -15.79 11.28 -11.42
CA GLY A 19 -15.84 12.71 -11.19
C GLY A 19 -15.12 13.21 -9.96
N ARG A 20 -14.49 12.31 -9.20
CA ARG A 20 -13.77 12.67 -7.98
C ARG A 20 -12.40 12.03 -8.00
N ALA A 21 -11.39 12.81 -7.64
CA ALA A 21 -10.01 12.35 -7.64
C ALA A 21 -9.66 11.80 -6.27
N ALA A 22 -9.19 10.57 -6.24
CA ALA A 22 -8.54 10.03 -5.06
C ALA A 22 -7.17 10.67 -4.93
N ARG A 23 -6.69 10.84 -3.70
CA ARG A 23 -5.34 11.32 -3.43
C ARG A 23 -4.41 10.14 -3.26
N ARG A 24 -3.17 10.29 -3.75
CA ARG A 24 -2.22 9.19 -3.78
C ARG A 24 -0.82 9.68 -3.52
N VAL A 25 -0.03 8.88 -2.81
CA VAL A 25 1.39 9.12 -2.64
C VAL A 25 2.15 7.83 -2.95
N VAL A 26 3.28 7.98 -3.65
CA VAL A 26 4.18 6.85 -3.92
C VAL A 26 5.15 6.75 -2.76
N LEU A 27 5.22 5.57 -2.15
CA LEU A 27 6.08 5.31 -1.00
C LEU A 27 7.41 4.72 -1.43
N ARG A 28 7.43 3.89 -2.47
CA ARG A 28 8.63 3.28 -3.01
C ARG A 28 8.46 3.04 -4.50
N ASP A 29 9.51 3.35 -5.25
CA ASP A 29 9.52 3.09 -6.69
C ASP A 29 10.97 2.83 -7.08
N THR A 30 11.38 1.55 -6.98
CA THR A 30 12.76 1.15 -7.24
C THR A 30 12.81 0.09 -8.33
N ASN A 31 13.90 0.11 -9.08
CA ASN A 31 14.17 -0.87 -10.13
C ASN A 31 15.66 -1.14 -10.14
N ASN A 32 16.04 -2.37 -9.86
CA ASN A 32 17.45 -2.76 -9.77
C ASN A 32 17.60 -4.23 -10.18
N ASP A 33 18.78 -4.80 -9.96
CA ASP A 33 19.08 -6.17 -10.37
C ASP A 33 18.18 -7.21 -9.73
N ARG A 34 17.57 -6.90 -8.61
CA ARG A 34 16.67 -7.83 -7.92
C ARG A 34 15.22 -7.68 -8.38
N GLY A 35 14.94 -6.73 -9.26
CA GLY A 35 13.63 -6.52 -9.83
C GLY A 35 13.06 -5.15 -9.46
N THR A 36 11.74 -5.04 -9.54
CA THR A 36 11.04 -3.80 -9.23
C THR A 36 10.32 -3.90 -7.91
N GLN A 37 10.24 -2.79 -7.18
CA GLN A 37 9.44 -2.65 -5.97
C GLN A 37 8.67 -1.35 -6.05
N PHE A 38 7.35 -1.45 -6.10
CA PHE A 38 6.48 -0.29 -6.16
C PHE A 38 5.49 -0.36 -5.00
N GLU A 39 5.42 0.71 -4.20
CA GLU A 39 4.50 0.80 -3.07
C GLU A 39 3.86 2.17 -3.07
N ALA A 40 2.56 2.22 -2.81
CA ALA A 40 1.80 3.45 -2.83
C ALA A 40 0.67 3.40 -1.81
N ALA A 41 0.25 4.58 -1.37
CA ALA A 41 -0.93 4.74 -0.54
C ALA A 41 -1.92 5.64 -1.26
N GLN A 42 -3.20 5.29 -1.19
CA GLN A 42 -4.28 6.02 -1.84
C GLN A 42 -5.41 6.25 -0.85
N LEU A 43 -5.86 7.48 -0.76
CA LEU A 43 -7.02 7.85 0.06
C LEU A 43 -8.18 8.10 -0.88
N ASP A 44 -9.19 7.24 -0.79
CA ASP A 44 -10.38 7.31 -1.64
C ASP A 44 -11.31 8.44 -1.18
N ASN A 45 -12.24 8.80 -2.03
CA ASN A 45 -13.18 9.89 -1.76
C ASN A 45 -14.09 9.61 -0.56
N ASP A 46 -14.33 8.33 -0.27
CA ASP A 46 -15.17 7.94 0.87
C ASP A 46 -14.38 7.84 2.17
N GLY A 47 -13.07 8.11 2.13
CA GLY A 47 -12.20 8.04 3.30
C GLY A 47 -11.48 6.72 3.48
N THR A 48 -11.73 5.71 2.64
CA THR A 48 -11.00 4.45 2.68
C THR A 48 -9.56 4.68 2.28
N LEU A 49 -8.64 4.10 3.04
CA LEU A 49 -7.21 4.17 2.72
C LEU A 49 -6.75 2.81 2.22
N GLN A 50 -6.01 2.80 1.12
CA GLN A 50 -5.40 1.60 0.57
C GLN A 50 -3.89 1.78 0.52
N VAL A 51 -3.15 0.79 1.02
CA VAL A 51 -1.69 0.75 0.91
C VAL A 51 -1.35 -0.51 0.14
N THR A 52 -0.72 -0.34 -1.02
CA THR A 52 -0.48 -1.45 -1.94
C THR A 52 0.99 -1.57 -2.29
N GLY A 53 1.38 -2.78 -2.67
CA GLY A 53 2.72 -3.07 -3.15
C GLY A 53 2.69 -4.02 -4.33
N HIS A 54 3.64 -3.82 -5.24
CA HIS A 54 3.83 -4.66 -6.42
C HIS A 54 5.33 -4.89 -6.59
N HIS A 55 5.76 -6.12 -6.43
CA HIS A 55 7.17 -6.50 -6.48
C HIS A 55 7.36 -7.54 -7.57
N THR A 56 8.41 -7.39 -8.39
CA THR A 56 8.70 -8.34 -9.48
C THR A 56 10.18 -8.67 -9.51
N GLY A 57 10.51 -9.79 -10.17
CA GLY A 57 11.87 -10.12 -10.52
C GLY A 57 12.54 -11.15 -9.61
N PRO A 58 13.87 -11.29 -9.71
CA PRO A 58 14.62 -12.34 -8.99
C PRO A 58 14.46 -12.29 -7.48
N GLY A 59 14.31 -11.11 -6.89
CA GLY A 59 14.11 -11.00 -5.45
C GLY A 59 12.85 -11.72 -4.99
N VAL A 60 11.79 -11.68 -5.79
CA VAL A 60 10.55 -12.38 -5.50
C VAL A 60 10.77 -13.89 -5.61
N SER A 61 11.44 -14.33 -6.68
CA SER A 61 11.72 -15.74 -6.88
C SER A 61 12.56 -16.34 -5.76
N GLU A 62 13.52 -15.59 -5.26
CA GLU A 62 14.36 -16.05 -4.15
C GLU A 62 13.56 -16.30 -2.88
N PHE A 63 12.49 -15.56 -2.69
CA PHE A 63 11.68 -15.68 -1.50
C PHE A 63 10.58 -16.74 -1.63
N PHE A 64 9.92 -16.82 -2.80
CA PHE A 64 8.75 -17.67 -3.01
C PHE A 64 9.04 -18.92 -3.84
N GLY A 65 10.20 -19.00 -4.52
CA GLY A 65 10.52 -20.07 -5.43
C GLY A 65 10.57 -19.59 -6.88
N ASP A 66 11.31 -20.33 -7.72
CA ASP A 66 11.66 -19.89 -9.07
C ASP A 66 10.47 -19.65 -9.98
N ALA A 67 9.35 -20.32 -9.72
CA ALA A 67 8.15 -20.16 -10.55
C ALA A 67 7.38 -18.87 -10.25
N ILE A 68 7.71 -18.18 -9.16
CA ILE A 68 7.00 -16.97 -8.72
C ILE A 68 7.88 -15.77 -9.01
N THR A 69 7.42 -14.89 -9.90
CA THR A 69 8.18 -13.72 -10.30
C THR A 69 7.47 -12.41 -9.96
N CYS A 70 6.25 -12.49 -9.43
CA CYS A 70 5.43 -11.31 -9.11
C CYS A 70 4.73 -11.53 -7.77
N TYR A 71 4.76 -10.50 -6.94
CA TYR A 71 4.08 -10.52 -5.65
C TYR A 71 3.37 -9.18 -5.45
N ASP A 72 2.07 -9.27 -5.20
CA ASP A 72 1.22 -8.11 -4.92
C ASP A 72 0.61 -8.24 -3.54
N TRP A 73 0.43 -7.12 -2.87
CA TRP A 73 -0.24 -7.10 -1.57
C TRP A 73 -1.00 -5.79 -1.40
N ALA A 74 -1.98 -5.81 -0.52
CA ALA A 74 -2.80 -4.65 -0.22
C ALA A 74 -3.28 -4.67 1.22
N TYR A 75 -3.27 -3.50 1.84
CA TYR A 75 -3.95 -3.24 3.11
C TYR A 75 -5.08 -2.26 2.83
N VAL A 76 -6.27 -2.57 3.32
CA VAL A 76 -7.42 -1.68 3.21
C VAL A 76 -7.83 -1.27 4.62
N ILE A 77 -7.83 0.02 4.87
CA ILE A 77 -8.16 0.61 6.15
C ILE A 77 -9.48 1.35 6.01
N ALA A 78 -10.48 0.93 6.79
CA ALA A 78 -11.81 1.53 6.74
C ALA A 78 -11.75 3.00 7.17
N PRO A 79 -12.67 3.85 6.67
CA PRO A 79 -12.64 5.28 6.99
C PRO A 79 -12.63 5.58 8.49
N ASP A 80 -13.35 4.78 9.28
CA ASP A 80 -13.42 4.98 10.74
C ASP A 80 -12.15 4.55 11.47
N ARG A 81 -11.20 3.90 10.77
CA ARG A 81 -9.91 3.50 11.34
C ARG A 81 -8.75 4.39 10.92
N VAL A 82 -8.97 5.25 9.93
CA VAL A 82 -7.91 6.12 9.42
C VAL A 82 -7.44 7.10 10.52
N GLY A 83 -8.35 7.61 11.33
CA GLY A 83 -7.97 8.47 12.45
C GLY A 83 -7.08 7.78 13.47
N THR A 84 -7.36 6.51 13.75
CA THR A 84 -6.51 5.70 14.62
C THR A 84 -5.11 5.54 14.03
N LEU A 85 -5.04 5.30 12.72
CA LEU A 85 -3.75 5.20 12.04
C LEU A 85 -2.97 6.52 12.15
N VAL A 86 -3.62 7.65 11.97
CA VAL A 86 -2.98 8.97 12.13
C VAL A 86 -2.33 9.07 13.51
N THR A 87 -3.04 8.68 14.55
CA THR A 87 -2.51 8.70 15.93
C THR A 87 -1.32 7.76 16.09
N VAL A 88 -1.43 6.54 15.56
CA VAL A 88 -0.36 5.53 15.66
C VAL A 88 0.90 6.01 14.92
N LEU A 89 0.73 6.77 13.84
CA LEU A 89 1.85 7.36 13.09
C LEU A 89 2.46 8.56 13.80
N GLY A 90 1.92 8.97 14.94
CA GLY A 90 2.43 10.10 15.71
C GLY A 90 1.83 11.45 15.30
N GLY A 91 0.77 11.42 14.50
CA GLY A 91 0.09 12.65 14.07
C GLY A 91 -1.03 13.07 15.01
N HIS A 92 -1.66 14.16 14.64
CA HIS A 92 -2.78 14.75 15.36
C HIS A 92 -4.02 14.78 14.47
N ALA A 93 -5.18 14.93 15.10
CA ALA A 93 -6.43 15.03 14.37
C ALA A 93 -6.33 16.15 13.32
N GLY A 94 -6.76 15.85 12.10
CA GLY A 94 -6.68 16.77 10.98
C GLY A 94 -5.41 16.68 10.16
N ASP A 95 -4.40 15.93 10.62
CA ASP A 95 -3.19 15.73 9.83
C ASP A 95 -3.48 14.85 8.61
N ASP A 96 -2.72 15.08 7.56
CA ASP A 96 -2.85 14.32 6.32
C ASP A 96 -2.21 12.94 6.48
N VAL A 97 -3.02 11.89 6.42
CA VAL A 97 -2.54 10.52 6.61
C VAL A 97 -1.54 10.12 5.55
N LEU A 98 -1.67 10.62 4.32
CA LEU A 98 -0.73 10.28 3.25
C LEU A 98 0.65 10.87 3.51
N ASP A 99 0.72 12.10 4.00
CA ASP A 99 1.98 12.72 4.37
C ASP A 99 2.63 11.99 5.54
N LEU A 100 1.84 11.58 6.53
CA LEU A 100 2.35 10.84 7.67
C LEU A 100 2.89 9.47 7.25
N LEU A 101 2.20 8.78 6.34
CA LEU A 101 2.66 7.50 5.81
C LEU A 101 3.97 7.66 5.04
N ALA A 102 4.07 8.68 4.21
CA ALA A 102 5.29 8.92 3.43
C ALA A 102 6.47 9.18 4.36
N THR A 103 6.28 10.01 5.38
CA THR A 103 7.33 10.30 6.36
C THR A 103 7.73 9.04 7.13
N TYR A 104 6.76 8.27 7.58
CA TYR A 104 7.03 7.04 8.33
C TYR A 104 7.79 6.03 7.46
N HIS A 105 7.39 5.89 6.20
CA HIS A 105 8.06 4.98 5.27
C HIS A 105 9.50 5.40 5.02
N ASP A 106 9.76 6.69 4.87
CA ASP A 106 11.10 7.20 4.69
C ASP A 106 11.99 6.89 5.88
N GLN A 107 11.44 6.95 7.09
CA GLN A 107 12.19 6.75 8.33
C GLN A 107 12.35 5.27 8.69
N HIS A 108 11.36 4.44 8.39
CA HIS A 108 11.25 3.08 8.92
C HIS A 108 11.11 2.00 7.85
N GLY A 109 10.93 2.37 6.59
CA GLY A 109 10.87 1.42 5.48
C GLY A 109 9.79 0.37 5.67
N GLY A 110 10.18 -0.90 5.59
CA GLY A 110 9.25 -2.04 5.66
C GLY A 110 8.51 -2.19 6.97
N GLN A 111 8.86 -1.45 8.01
CA GLN A 111 8.18 -1.53 9.29
C GLN A 111 6.74 -1.00 9.21
N ILE A 112 6.40 -0.28 8.15
CA ILE A 112 5.03 0.16 7.93
C ILE A 112 4.06 -1.02 7.87
N ASN A 113 4.49 -2.16 7.31
CA ASN A 113 3.65 -3.35 7.23
C ASN A 113 3.30 -3.88 8.61
N ASP A 114 4.25 -3.89 9.52
CA ASP A 114 4.01 -4.33 10.90
C ASP A 114 3.01 -3.43 11.60
N LEU A 115 3.11 -2.14 11.36
CA LEU A 115 2.20 -1.17 11.95
C LEU A 115 0.77 -1.36 11.43
N LEU A 116 0.62 -1.59 10.12
CA LEU A 116 -0.69 -1.78 9.51
C LEU A 116 -1.35 -3.09 9.95
N ARG A 117 -0.56 -4.11 10.29
CA ARG A 117 -1.08 -5.38 10.80
C ARG A 117 -1.54 -5.31 12.24
N GLY A 118 -1.20 -4.24 12.96
CA GLY A 118 -1.54 -4.12 14.35
C GLY A 118 -3.05 -4.08 14.59
N PRO A 119 -3.52 -4.56 15.75
CA PRO A 119 -4.95 -4.63 16.04
C PRO A 119 -5.61 -3.26 16.14
N GLN A 120 -4.85 -2.22 16.39
CA GLN A 120 -5.36 -0.86 16.51
C GLN A 120 -5.86 -0.34 15.17
N VAL A 121 -5.14 -0.63 14.10
CA VAL A 121 -5.49 -0.17 12.75
C VAL A 121 -6.54 -1.09 12.14
N ALA A 122 -6.45 -2.39 12.41
CA ALA A 122 -7.39 -3.39 11.93
C ALA A 122 -7.56 -3.37 10.42
N ALA A 123 -6.45 -3.22 9.68
CA ALA A 123 -6.47 -3.23 8.24
C ALA A 123 -6.82 -4.62 7.71
N THR A 124 -7.54 -4.67 6.61
CA THR A 124 -7.78 -5.92 5.89
C THR A 124 -6.62 -6.16 4.94
N PHE A 125 -5.95 -7.29 5.10
CA PHE A 125 -4.78 -7.64 4.28
C PHE A 125 -5.17 -8.67 3.24
N SER A 126 -4.70 -8.47 2.02
CA SER A 126 -4.77 -9.47 0.96
C SER A 126 -3.46 -9.50 0.20
N ASN A 127 -3.13 -10.67 -0.34
CA ASN A 127 -1.92 -10.82 -1.15
C ASN A 127 -2.13 -11.92 -2.19
N TRP A 128 -1.35 -11.83 -3.24
CA TRP A 128 -1.33 -12.85 -4.27
C TRP A 128 0.02 -12.82 -4.97
N HIS A 129 0.40 -13.97 -5.54
CA HIS A 129 1.67 -14.09 -6.26
C HIS A 129 1.50 -15.00 -7.47
N SER A 130 2.32 -14.74 -8.46
CA SER A 130 2.27 -15.49 -9.71
C SER A 130 3.64 -15.60 -10.37
#